data_f9d63922c2efa3c3be6dcd3df0f82b38
#
_entry.id   f9d63922c2efa3c3be6dcd3df0f82b38
#
_cell.length_a   1.000
_cell.length_b   1.000
_cell.length_c   1.000
_cell.angle_alpha   90.00
_cell.angle_beta   90.00
_cell.angle_gamma   90.00
#
_symmetry.space_group_name_H-M   'P 1'
#
loop_
_entity.id
_entity.type
_entity.pdbx_description
1 polymer ?
#
loop_
_entity_poly.entity_id
_entity_poly.type
_entity_poly.pdbx_seq_one_letter_code
_entity_poly.pdbx_strand_id
1 'polypeptide(L)'
;MVEKDSKSDSKIIEVNYKVSETEISDFLKYLSSDELEGRETGTKGIEKAAVFLEDFLKKNSIKPYFKTYRDTLTNFKSPAFNIVGVIEGTDPELKKEFVVLSAHYDHIGIEKKEQADKINNGANDDASGVTSVAAMAKYFAKTKANKRSILVVFFAGEEKVLLGSKSLVQKLKKENFNLYTQLNIEMIGVPMKRDYLAYITGFDKSNMAAKINEYTGKNTIGFLPKEAEYELFYRSDNYSFYDVFKKPCQSISTFDFENFDFYHHVSDEFKLMDIPHITAFTQELLPAVTKISVSPTQEITMNK
;
A
#
# COMPACT_ATOMS: atom_id res chain seq x y z
N MET A 1 47.43 17.71 12.93
CA MET A 1 46.72 16.73 12.11
C MET A 1 45.46 16.42 12.85
N VAL A 2 44.32 16.91 12.37
CA VAL A 2 43.01 16.63 12.97
C VAL A 2 42.40 15.55 12.06
N GLU A 3 42.31 14.35 12.59
CA GLU A 3 41.56 13.26 11.95
C GLU A 3 40.12 13.70 11.80
N LYS A 4 39.69 13.86 10.54
CA LYS A 4 38.26 13.93 10.23
C LYS A 4 37.71 12.53 10.36
N ASP A 5 36.99 12.27 11.46
CA ASP A 5 36.11 11.14 11.55
C ASP A 5 35.11 11.17 10.38
N SER A 6 35.35 10.33 9.39
CA SER A 6 34.37 10.02 8.36
C SER A 6 33.31 9.16 9.03
N LYS A 7 32.25 9.78 9.59
CA LYS A 7 31.01 9.07 9.87
C LYS A 7 30.55 8.48 8.54
N SER A 8 30.69 7.17 8.40
CA SER A 8 30.07 6.40 7.34
C SER A 8 28.58 6.74 7.37
N ASP A 9 28.07 7.40 6.32
CA ASP A 9 26.64 7.57 6.14
C ASP A 9 26.03 6.18 5.99
N SER A 10 25.57 5.61 7.11
CA SER A 10 24.87 4.34 7.13
C SER A 10 23.63 4.49 6.23
N LYS A 11 23.59 3.72 5.13
CA LYS A 11 22.44 3.73 4.21
C LYS A 11 21.19 3.16 4.87
N ILE A 12 21.38 2.34 5.92
CA ILE A 12 20.32 1.70 6.69
C ILE A 12 19.89 2.63 7.83
N ILE A 13 18.58 2.88 7.94
CA ILE A 13 17.97 3.59 9.06
C ILE A 13 17.50 2.58 10.10
N GLU A 14 17.96 2.75 11.33
CA GLU A 14 17.44 1.97 12.46
C GLU A 14 16.04 2.50 12.85
N VAL A 15 15.05 1.62 12.84
CA VAL A 15 13.67 1.93 13.20
C VAL A 15 13.36 1.32 14.57
N ASN A 16 13.42 2.17 15.62
CA ASN A 16 13.04 1.81 16.98
C ASN A 16 11.51 1.85 17.20
N TYR A 17 10.78 1.18 16.32
CA TYR A 17 9.33 1.02 16.39
C TYR A 17 8.98 -0.43 16.10
N LYS A 18 8.10 -1.00 16.89
CA LYS A 18 7.65 -2.38 16.71
C LYS A 18 6.21 -2.37 16.20
N VAL A 19 6.00 -2.97 15.03
CA VAL A 19 4.66 -3.26 14.50
C VAL A 19 4.00 -4.29 15.42
N SER A 20 2.75 -4.02 15.81
CA SER A 20 2.02 -4.87 16.73
C SER A 20 1.27 -5.96 15.96
N GLU A 21 1.62 -7.23 16.21
CA GLU A 21 0.95 -8.39 15.62
C GLU A 21 -0.54 -8.44 15.98
N THR A 22 -0.88 -8.08 17.23
CA THR A 22 -2.29 -8.00 17.66
C THR A 22 -3.05 -6.94 16.86
N GLU A 23 -2.47 -5.76 16.64
CA GLU A 23 -3.13 -4.71 15.85
C GLU A 23 -3.28 -5.11 14.37
N ILE A 24 -2.29 -5.79 13.79
CA ILE A 24 -2.38 -6.36 12.44
C ILE A 24 -3.55 -7.36 12.37
N SER A 25 -3.59 -8.30 13.33
CA SER A 25 -4.63 -9.32 13.41
C SER A 25 -6.03 -8.71 13.54
N ASP A 26 -6.23 -7.80 14.48
CA ASP A 26 -7.54 -7.20 14.76
C ASP A 26 -8.03 -6.36 13.56
N PHE A 27 -7.14 -5.59 12.94
CA PHE A 27 -7.47 -4.77 11.78
C PHE A 27 -7.86 -5.61 10.57
N LEU A 28 -7.04 -6.60 10.23
CA LEU A 28 -7.30 -7.51 9.13
C LEU A 28 -8.58 -8.31 9.33
N LYS A 29 -8.77 -8.86 10.54
CA LYS A 29 -9.96 -9.64 10.90
C LYS A 29 -11.26 -8.86 10.70
N TYR A 30 -11.29 -7.59 11.08
CA TYR A 30 -12.48 -6.77 10.86
C TYR A 30 -12.67 -6.47 9.37
N LEU A 31 -11.59 -6.05 8.68
CA LEU A 31 -11.67 -5.65 7.28
C LEU A 31 -12.06 -6.80 6.34
N SER A 32 -11.77 -8.05 6.72
CA SER A 32 -12.16 -9.27 6.00
C SER A 32 -13.30 -10.03 6.66
N SER A 33 -14.18 -9.35 7.41
CA SER A 33 -15.33 -9.99 8.05
C SER A 33 -16.57 -9.97 7.17
N ASP A 34 -17.46 -10.94 7.38
CA ASP A 34 -18.78 -11.03 6.72
C ASP A 34 -19.63 -9.78 6.90
N GLU A 35 -19.40 -9.02 8.00
CA GLU A 35 -20.08 -7.76 8.26
C GLU A 35 -19.91 -6.76 7.13
N LEU A 36 -18.78 -6.82 6.42
CA LEU A 36 -18.43 -5.92 5.31
C LEU A 36 -18.89 -6.44 3.94
N GLU A 37 -19.61 -7.57 3.88
CA GLU A 37 -20.29 -8.07 2.68
C GLU A 37 -19.36 -8.16 1.45
N GLY A 38 -18.06 -8.46 1.67
CA GLY A 38 -17.04 -8.53 0.61
C GLY A 38 -16.70 -7.20 -0.04
N ARG A 39 -17.01 -6.07 0.57
CA ARG A 39 -16.57 -4.69 0.24
C ARG A 39 -16.71 -4.28 -1.23
N GLU A 40 -17.71 -4.81 -1.96
CA GLU A 40 -17.89 -4.43 -3.37
C GLU A 40 -18.15 -2.93 -3.51
N THR A 41 -17.42 -2.29 -4.43
CA THR A 41 -17.55 -0.84 -4.71
C THR A 41 -18.99 -0.44 -5.03
N GLY A 42 -19.52 0.53 -4.29
CA GLY A 42 -20.87 1.04 -4.43
C GLY A 42 -21.93 0.31 -3.59
N THR A 43 -21.53 -0.58 -2.69
CA THR A 43 -22.43 -1.31 -1.76
C THR A 43 -22.38 -0.76 -0.34
N LYS A 44 -23.23 -1.30 0.53
CA LYS A 44 -23.21 -0.97 1.97
C LYS A 44 -21.98 -1.54 2.68
N GLY A 45 -21.45 -2.66 2.22
CA GLY A 45 -20.27 -3.30 2.81
C GLY A 45 -19.04 -2.40 2.70
N ILE A 46 -18.75 -1.87 1.51
CA ILE A 46 -17.62 -0.94 1.34
C ILE A 46 -17.82 0.38 2.11
N GLU A 47 -19.06 0.85 2.28
CA GLU A 47 -19.34 2.05 3.08
C GLU A 47 -18.96 1.85 4.56
N LYS A 48 -19.25 0.67 5.14
CA LYS A 48 -18.81 0.31 6.50
C LYS A 48 -17.27 0.27 6.59
N ALA A 49 -16.60 -0.32 5.59
CA ALA A 49 -15.15 -0.33 5.50
C ALA A 49 -14.56 1.09 5.41
N ALA A 50 -15.18 1.98 4.60
CA ALA A 50 -14.78 3.39 4.50
C ALA A 50 -14.85 4.10 5.86
N VAL A 51 -15.95 3.93 6.61
CA VAL A 51 -16.09 4.50 7.96
C VAL A 51 -15.02 3.99 8.90
N PHE A 52 -14.73 2.69 8.87
CA PHE A 52 -13.66 2.08 9.68
C PHE A 52 -12.29 2.70 9.38
N LEU A 53 -11.95 2.88 8.10
CA LEU A 53 -10.70 3.48 7.66
C LEU A 53 -10.61 4.98 8.03
N GLU A 54 -11.71 5.72 7.89
CA GLU A 54 -11.77 7.12 8.33
C GLU A 54 -11.51 7.24 9.84
N ASP A 55 -12.15 6.39 10.65
CA ASP A 55 -11.98 6.40 12.09
C ASP A 55 -10.57 5.98 12.51
N PHE A 56 -9.97 5.02 11.80
CA PHE A 56 -8.56 4.69 11.98
C PHE A 56 -7.65 5.90 11.72
N LEU A 57 -7.84 6.62 10.61
CA LEU A 57 -7.04 7.81 10.29
C LEU A 57 -7.22 8.91 11.34
N LYS A 58 -8.46 9.19 11.75
CA LYS A 58 -8.77 10.17 12.82
C LYS A 58 -8.10 9.79 14.14
N LYS A 59 -8.26 8.54 14.59
CA LYS A 59 -7.69 8.02 15.85
C LYS A 59 -6.16 8.15 15.90
N ASN A 60 -5.50 8.05 14.74
CA ASN A 60 -4.05 8.18 14.64
C ASN A 60 -3.61 9.61 14.27
N SER A 61 -4.50 10.61 14.34
CA SER A 61 -4.21 12.03 14.05
C SER A 61 -3.63 12.27 12.64
N ILE A 62 -3.98 11.42 11.68
CA ILE A 62 -3.69 11.60 10.27
C ILE A 62 -4.78 12.50 9.69
N LYS A 63 -4.40 13.63 9.09
CA LYS A 63 -5.36 14.59 8.56
C LYS A 63 -5.94 14.14 7.22
N PRO A 64 -7.18 14.56 6.86
CA PRO A 64 -7.65 14.36 5.50
C PRO A 64 -6.80 15.19 4.52
N TYR A 65 -6.53 14.65 3.34
CA TYR A 65 -5.82 15.38 2.28
C TYR A 65 -6.72 16.41 1.61
N PHE A 66 -7.96 16.05 1.33
CA PHE A 66 -8.99 16.95 0.81
C PHE A 66 -9.80 17.59 1.95
N LYS A 67 -10.96 18.16 1.66
CA LYS A 67 -11.87 18.71 2.67
C LYS A 67 -12.32 17.66 3.68
N THR A 68 -12.44 16.40 3.26
CA THR A 68 -12.75 15.21 4.07
C THR A 68 -11.79 14.09 3.68
N TYR A 69 -11.83 12.94 4.37
CA TYR A 69 -11.06 11.77 3.95
C TYR A 69 -11.58 11.16 2.65
N ARG A 70 -12.85 11.41 2.30
CA ARG A 70 -13.52 10.84 1.12
C ARG A 70 -13.18 11.61 -0.14
N ASP A 71 -12.53 10.95 -1.05
CA ASP A 71 -12.32 11.39 -2.42
C ASP A 71 -13.32 10.70 -3.34
N THR A 72 -14.42 11.40 -3.71
CA THR A 72 -15.49 10.83 -4.54
C THR A 72 -14.97 10.46 -5.94
N LEU A 73 -15.23 9.23 -6.39
CA LEU A 73 -14.90 8.79 -7.73
C LEU A 73 -15.75 9.54 -8.76
N THR A 74 -15.10 10.10 -9.79
CA THR A 74 -15.77 10.86 -10.87
C THR A 74 -16.19 10.00 -12.06
N ASN A 75 -15.77 8.75 -12.08
CA ASN A 75 -15.93 7.78 -13.17
C ASN A 75 -16.80 6.56 -12.78
N PHE A 76 -17.58 6.68 -11.70
CA PHE A 76 -18.50 5.65 -11.24
C PHE A 76 -19.89 6.22 -10.99
N LYS A 77 -20.95 5.46 -11.31
CA LYS A 77 -22.34 5.97 -11.27
C LYS A 77 -22.92 6.12 -9.87
N SER A 78 -22.59 5.20 -8.96
CA SER A 78 -22.99 5.26 -7.56
C SER A 78 -21.94 6.00 -6.74
N PRO A 79 -22.31 6.62 -5.60
CA PRO A 79 -21.30 7.16 -4.71
C PRO A 79 -20.27 6.07 -4.31
N ALA A 80 -19.02 6.33 -4.59
CA ALA A 80 -17.88 5.51 -4.16
C ALA A 80 -16.71 6.45 -3.87
N PHE A 81 -15.84 6.08 -2.96
CA PHE A 81 -14.83 6.97 -2.40
C PHE A 81 -13.50 6.26 -2.22
N ASN A 82 -12.41 6.86 -2.67
CA ASN A 82 -11.13 6.58 -2.07
C ASN A 82 -11.08 7.22 -0.67
N ILE A 83 -10.34 6.62 0.24
CA ILE A 83 -10.08 7.21 1.56
C ILE A 83 -8.65 7.74 1.56
N VAL A 84 -8.51 9.05 1.73
CA VAL A 84 -7.23 9.73 1.51
C VAL A 84 -6.84 10.56 2.74
N GLY A 85 -5.72 10.17 3.34
CA GLY A 85 -5.10 10.87 4.46
C GLY A 85 -3.74 11.45 4.11
N VAL A 86 -3.28 12.43 4.88
CA VAL A 86 -1.94 13.01 4.73
C VAL A 86 -1.21 13.11 6.05
N ILE A 87 0.07 12.71 6.04
CA ILE A 87 1.02 12.93 7.11
C ILE A 87 2.03 13.95 6.60
N GLU A 88 1.90 15.19 7.06
CA GLU A 88 2.76 16.27 6.63
C GLU A 88 4.22 16.01 7.00
N GLY A 89 5.12 16.28 6.08
CA GLY A 89 6.56 16.15 6.28
C GLY A 89 7.11 17.19 7.25
N THR A 90 8.20 16.85 7.91
CA THR A 90 8.85 17.71 8.94
C THR A 90 9.84 18.72 8.36
N ASP A 91 10.31 18.51 7.12
CA ASP A 91 11.26 19.41 6.46
C ASP A 91 10.51 20.47 5.65
N PRO A 92 10.87 21.78 5.77
CA PRO A 92 10.15 22.86 5.10
C PRO A 92 10.07 22.77 3.58
N GLU A 93 11.11 22.20 2.93
CA GLU A 93 11.17 22.07 1.47
C GLU A 93 10.70 20.70 1.03
N LEU A 94 11.23 19.62 1.64
CA LEU A 94 10.90 18.26 1.24
C LEU A 94 9.42 17.91 1.49
N LYS A 95 8.75 18.53 2.45
CA LYS A 95 7.32 18.30 2.69
C LYS A 95 6.41 18.65 1.51
N LYS A 96 6.92 19.40 0.54
CA LYS A 96 6.22 19.70 -0.72
C LYS A 96 6.26 18.54 -1.73
N GLU A 97 7.10 17.54 -1.49
CA GLU A 97 7.19 16.29 -2.24
C GLU A 97 6.43 15.18 -1.51
N PHE A 98 5.78 14.30 -2.28
CA PHE A 98 4.94 13.25 -1.70
C PHE A 98 5.45 11.86 -2.02
N VAL A 99 5.53 11.02 -1.00
CA VAL A 99 5.58 9.57 -1.10
C VAL A 99 4.15 9.05 -0.90
N VAL A 100 3.64 8.25 -1.82
CA VAL A 100 2.30 7.65 -1.72
C VAL A 100 2.44 6.23 -1.19
N LEU A 101 1.71 5.92 -0.11
CA LEU A 101 1.51 4.56 0.40
C LEU A 101 0.06 4.19 0.16
N SER A 102 -0.18 3.11 -0.58
CA SER A 102 -1.52 2.75 -1.02
C SER A 102 -1.78 1.25 -1.02
N ALA A 103 -3.06 0.91 -0.97
CA ALA A 103 -3.65 -0.41 -1.15
C ALA A 103 -5.12 -0.23 -1.56
N HIS A 104 -5.77 -1.23 -2.15
CA HIS A 104 -7.19 -1.13 -2.39
C HIS A 104 -8.01 -1.78 -1.27
N TYR A 105 -9.15 -1.17 -0.92
CA TYR A 105 -9.98 -1.67 0.16
C TYR A 105 -11.32 -2.27 -0.31
N ASP A 106 -11.63 -2.16 -1.59
CA ASP A 106 -12.75 -2.91 -2.19
C ASP A 106 -12.35 -4.36 -2.47
N HIS A 107 -13.36 -5.18 -2.69
CA HIS A 107 -13.24 -6.53 -3.23
C HIS A 107 -14.51 -6.86 -4.03
N ILE A 108 -14.72 -8.12 -4.37
CA ILE A 108 -15.73 -8.52 -5.38
C ILE A 108 -17.14 -8.79 -4.81
N GLY A 109 -17.34 -8.66 -3.48
CA GLY A 109 -18.68 -8.66 -2.89
C GLY A 109 -19.29 -10.04 -2.70
N ILE A 110 -20.59 -10.15 -2.94
CA ILE A 110 -21.37 -11.34 -2.68
C ILE A 110 -21.63 -12.12 -3.97
N GLU A 111 -21.30 -13.41 -3.96
CA GLU A 111 -21.57 -14.34 -5.06
C GLU A 111 -23.06 -14.49 -5.34
N LYS A 112 -23.42 -14.49 -6.63
CA LYS A 112 -24.80 -14.68 -7.08
C LYS A 112 -25.23 -16.14 -7.10
N LYS A 113 -24.26 -17.07 -7.11
CA LYS A 113 -24.55 -18.52 -7.14
C LYS A 113 -25.04 -19.00 -5.77
N GLU A 114 -25.97 -19.95 -5.78
CA GLU A 114 -26.39 -20.62 -4.55
C GLU A 114 -25.31 -21.58 -4.08
N GLN A 115 -24.68 -21.22 -2.95
CA GLN A 115 -23.67 -22.02 -2.26
C GLN A 115 -23.71 -21.70 -0.76
N ALA A 116 -23.03 -22.51 0.06
CA ALA A 116 -23.08 -22.37 1.51
C ALA A 116 -22.47 -21.05 1.99
N ASP A 117 -21.34 -20.66 1.40
CA ASP A 117 -20.69 -19.38 1.60
C ASP A 117 -20.75 -18.58 0.31
N LYS A 118 -21.14 -17.31 0.39
CA LYS A 118 -21.32 -16.42 -0.75
C LYS A 118 -20.50 -15.13 -0.64
N ILE A 119 -19.88 -14.89 0.50
CA ILE A 119 -19.20 -13.62 0.74
C ILE A 119 -17.73 -13.78 0.36
N ASN A 120 -17.28 -13.00 -0.61
CA ASN A 120 -15.86 -12.91 -0.93
C ASN A 120 -15.21 -11.93 0.04
N ASN A 121 -14.69 -12.46 1.16
CA ASN A 121 -14.14 -11.62 2.24
C ASN A 121 -12.83 -10.92 1.87
N GLY A 122 -12.07 -11.44 0.90
CA GLY A 122 -10.88 -10.79 0.38
C GLY A 122 -9.86 -10.48 1.46
N ALA A 123 -9.49 -11.50 2.26
CA ALA A 123 -8.55 -11.31 3.36
C ALA A 123 -7.13 -11.08 2.85
N ASN A 124 -6.72 -11.85 1.84
CA ASN A 124 -5.48 -11.61 1.12
C ASN A 124 -5.63 -10.46 0.14
N ASP A 125 -6.72 -10.46 -0.63
CA ASP A 125 -7.04 -9.49 -1.69
C ASP A 125 -8.10 -8.47 -1.26
N ASP A 126 -7.79 -7.25 -0.88
CA ASP A 126 -6.47 -6.73 -0.51
C ASP A 126 -6.53 -6.16 0.91
N ALA A 127 -7.35 -6.82 1.80
CA ALA A 127 -7.38 -6.41 3.21
C ALA A 127 -5.99 -6.53 3.87
N SER A 128 -5.15 -7.46 3.38
CA SER A 128 -3.78 -7.64 3.86
C SER A 128 -2.89 -6.42 3.54
N GLY A 129 -2.94 -5.93 2.31
CA GLY A 129 -2.21 -4.72 1.88
C GLY A 129 -2.70 -3.47 2.61
N VAL A 130 -4.04 -3.29 2.73
CA VAL A 130 -4.63 -2.19 3.51
C VAL A 130 -4.13 -2.20 4.94
N THR A 131 -4.06 -3.37 5.58
CA THR A 131 -3.58 -3.52 6.96
C THR A 131 -2.12 -3.07 7.10
N SER A 132 -1.26 -3.47 6.17
CA SER A 132 0.16 -3.07 6.16
C SER A 132 0.32 -1.56 5.95
N VAL A 133 -0.39 -0.98 4.97
CA VAL A 133 -0.39 0.48 4.72
C VAL A 133 -0.88 1.24 5.94
N ALA A 134 -1.95 0.78 6.61
CA ALA A 134 -2.45 1.39 7.84
C ALA A 134 -1.39 1.36 8.96
N ALA A 135 -0.70 0.23 9.16
CA ALA A 135 0.36 0.10 10.16
C ALA A 135 1.55 1.03 9.87
N MET A 136 1.99 1.13 8.60
CA MET A 136 3.03 2.08 8.18
C MET A 136 2.58 3.53 8.39
N ALA A 137 1.35 3.87 8.06
CA ALA A 137 0.78 5.20 8.28
C ALA A 137 0.76 5.57 9.78
N LYS A 138 0.36 4.64 10.64
CA LYS A 138 0.41 4.80 12.10
C LYS A 138 1.83 5.06 12.61
N TYR A 139 2.81 4.31 12.09
CA TYR A 139 4.23 4.54 12.43
C TYR A 139 4.65 5.98 12.14
N PHE A 140 4.42 6.48 10.92
CA PHE A 140 4.80 7.84 10.55
C PHE A 140 4.00 8.91 11.31
N ALA A 141 2.72 8.69 11.52
CA ALA A 141 1.89 9.62 12.29
C ALA A 141 2.39 9.75 13.73
N LYS A 142 2.81 8.64 14.35
CA LYS A 142 3.30 8.61 15.74
C LYS A 142 4.72 9.14 15.89
N THR A 143 5.61 8.79 14.97
CA THR A 143 7.06 9.09 15.11
C THR A 143 7.49 10.36 14.43
N LYS A 144 6.72 10.86 13.45
CA LYS A 144 7.10 11.97 12.58
C LYS A 144 8.46 11.77 11.89
N ALA A 145 8.77 10.52 11.56
CA ALA A 145 10.05 10.14 10.98
C ALA A 145 10.20 10.52 9.49
N ASN A 146 9.21 11.15 8.89
CA ASN A 146 9.20 11.56 7.49
C ASN A 146 9.57 13.04 7.31
N LYS A 147 10.48 13.35 6.38
CA LYS A 147 10.77 14.72 5.89
C LYS A 147 9.84 15.12 4.75
N ARG A 148 9.59 14.21 3.80
CA ARG A 148 8.55 14.36 2.77
C ARG A 148 7.18 14.09 3.35
N SER A 149 6.16 14.68 2.75
CA SER A 149 4.78 14.32 3.10
C SER A 149 4.45 12.91 2.60
N ILE A 150 3.64 12.19 3.37
CA ILE A 150 3.15 10.87 2.99
C ILE A 150 1.66 11.00 2.72
N LEU A 151 1.25 10.65 1.50
CA LEU A 151 -0.14 10.48 1.13
C LEU A 151 -0.52 9.02 1.37
N VAL A 152 -1.48 8.79 2.25
CA VAL A 152 -2.03 7.46 2.54
C VAL A 152 -3.32 7.32 1.76
N VAL A 153 -3.41 6.31 0.90
CA VAL A 153 -4.57 6.11 0.04
C VAL A 153 -5.08 4.69 0.15
N PHE A 154 -6.37 4.56 0.46
CA PHE A 154 -7.10 3.31 0.32
C PHE A 154 -8.05 3.46 -0.87
N PHE A 155 -7.78 2.73 -1.94
CA PHE A 155 -8.54 2.85 -3.19
C PHE A 155 -9.82 2.03 -3.15
N ALA A 156 -10.89 2.58 -3.75
CA ALA A 156 -12.09 1.84 -4.13
C ALA A 156 -12.07 1.60 -5.64
N GLY A 157 -12.74 0.55 -6.09
CA GLY A 157 -12.92 0.27 -7.51
C GLY A 157 -11.66 -0.20 -8.23
N GLU A 158 -10.72 -0.79 -7.52
CA GLU A 158 -9.60 -1.51 -8.11
C GLU A 158 -10.13 -2.68 -8.94
N GLU A 159 -11.01 -3.50 -8.35
CA GLU A 159 -11.70 -4.65 -8.93
C GLU A 159 -12.65 -4.28 -10.09
N LYS A 160 -12.90 -3.01 -10.27
CA LYS A 160 -13.66 -2.44 -11.39
C LYS A 160 -12.76 -1.68 -12.36
N VAL A 161 -11.59 -2.27 -12.63
CA VAL A 161 -10.57 -1.75 -13.57
C VAL A 161 -9.98 -0.42 -13.10
N LEU A 162 -9.48 -0.39 -11.87
CA LEU A 162 -8.69 0.72 -11.29
C LEU A 162 -9.45 2.06 -11.26
N LEU A 163 -10.78 2.05 -11.04
CA LEU A 163 -11.58 3.28 -11.11
C LEU A 163 -11.15 4.33 -10.10
N GLY A 164 -10.82 3.91 -8.87
CA GLY A 164 -10.44 4.82 -7.81
C GLY A 164 -9.12 5.53 -8.09
N SER A 165 -8.08 4.80 -8.41
CA SER A 165 -6.78 5.40 -8.73
C SER A 165 -6.83 6.25 -9.99
N LYS A 166 -7.53 5.81 -11.05
CA LYS A 166 -7.77 6.61 -12.25
C LYS A 166 -8.49 7.94 -11.95
N SER A 167 -9.47 7.93 -11.05
CA SER A 167 -10.17 9.15 -10.64
C SER A 167 -9.25 10.08 -9.85
N LEU A 168 -8.53 9.56 -8.86
CA LEU A 168 -7.67 10.34 -7.98
C LEU A 168 -6.52 11.01 -8.76
N VAL A 169 -5.80 10.27 -9.62
CA VAL A 169 -4.64 10.83 -10.34
C VAL A 169 -5.00 12.01 -11.24
N GLN A 170 -6.23 12.05 -11.79
CA GLN A 170 -6.68 13.19 -12.60
C GLN A 170 -6.88 14.44 -11.74
N LYS A 171 -7.37 14.31 -10.51
CA LYS A 171 -7.51 15.40 -9.55
C LYS A 171 -6.15 15.91 -9.11
N LEU A 172 -5.27 14.99 -8.68
CA LEU A 172 -3.91 15.31 -8.26
C LEU A 172 -3.09 15.99 -9.36
N LYS A 173 -3.26 15.55 -10.63
CA LYS A 173 -2.59 16.21 -11.78
C LYS A 173 -3.06 17.64 -11.96
N LYS A 174 -4.37 17.91 -11.82
CA LYS A 174 -4.94 19.27 -11.91
C LYS A 174 -4.43 20.19 -10.79
N GLU A 175 -4.12 19.64 -9.61
CA GLU A 175 -3.58 20.36 -8.47
C GLU A 175 -2.04 20.50 -8.53
N ASN A 176 -1.39 20.07 -9.60
CA ASN A 176 0.08 20.03 -9.73
C ASN A 176 0.76 19.28 -8.58
N PHE A 177 0.17 18.14 -8.19
CA PHE A 177 0.69 17.29 -7.12
C PHE A 177 2.13 16.85 -7.40
N ASN A 178 3.03 17.13 -6.45
CA ASN A 178 4.46 16.85 -6.60
C ASN A 178 4.78 15.43 -6.14
N LEU A 179 4.43 14.45 -6.96
CA LEU A 179 4.71 13.05 -6.69
C LEU A 179 6.21 12.75 -6.80
N TYR A 180 6.79 12.18 -5.75
CA TYR A 180 8.10 11.56 -5.81
C TYR A 180 8.00 10.10 -6.24
N THR A 181 7.31 9.27 -5.48
CA THR A 181 7.16 7.84 -5.73
C THR A 181 5.89 7.28 -5.08
N GLN A 182 5.43 6.12 -5.54
CA GLN A 182 4.34 5.37 -4.92
C GLN A 182 4.79 3.93 -4.64
N LEU A 183 4.50 3.47 -3.42
CA LEU A 183 4.54 2.07 -3.04
C LEU A 183 3.09 1.64 -2.81
N ASN A 184 2.59 0.78 -3.69
CA ASN A 184 1.31 0.12 -3.54
C ASN A 184 1.55 -1.26 -2.91
N ILE A 185 0.76 -1.65 -1.95
CA ILE A 185 0.89 -2.96 -1.28
C ILE A 185 -0.28 -3.80 -1.70
N GLU A 186 0.01 -5.03 -2.13
CA GLU A 186 -0.95 -5.89 -2.83
C GLU A 186 -0.77 -7.34 -2.38
N MET A 187 -1.82 -7.95 -1.81
CA MET A 187 -1.87 -9.37 -1.49
C MET A 187 -0.62 -9.90 -0.78
N ILE A 188 -0.46 -9.53 0.48
CA ILE A 188 0.69 -9.92 1.31
C ILE A 188 0.34 -10.86 2.46
N GLY A 189 -0.84 -11.50 2.40
CA GLY A 189 -1.38 -12.32 3.49
C GLY A 189 -0.67 -13.67 3.66
N VAL A 190 0.07 -14.14 2.66
CA VAL A 190 0.74 -15.44 2.66
C VAL A 190 2.20 -15.32 2.22
N PRO A 191 3.15 -16.06 2.85
CA PRO A 191 4.56 -16.00 2.46
C PRO A 191 4.84 -16.73 1.15
N MET A 192 5.78 -16.23 0.38
CA MET A 192 6.36 -16.94 -0.76
C MET A 192 7.41 -17.97 -0.31
N LYS A 193 7.65 -19.00 -1.12
CA LYS A 193 8.75 -19.98 -0.94
C LYS A 193 9.94 -19.59 -1.82
N ARG A 194 10.55 -18.41 -1.54
CA ARG A 194 11.67 -17.85 -2.29
C ARG A 194 12.74 -17.31 -1.35
N ASP A 195 13.90 -16.95 -1.88
CA ASP A 195 15.03 -16.39 -1.13
C ASP A 195 14.92 -14.88 -0.89
N TYR A 196 13.75 -14.29 -1.19
CA TYR A 196 13.40 -12.90 -0.92
C TYR A 196 11.98 -12.83 -0.32
N LEU A 197 11.70 -11.73 0.38
CA LEU A 197 10.45 -11.57 1.12
C LEU A 197 9.26 -11.32 0.20
N ALA A 198 9.43 -10.44 -0.80
CA ALA A 198 8.38 -10.01 -1.70
C ALA A 198 8.93 -9.75 -3.10
N TYR A 199 8.07 -9.66 -4.10
CA TYR A 199 8.44 -9.14 -5.42
C TYR A 199 7.82 -7.77 -5.65
N ILE A 200 8.32 -7.08 -6.68
CA ILE A 200 7.79 -5.80 -7.12
C ILE A 200 7.35 -5.89 -8.58
N THR A 201 6.19 -5.35 -8.90
CA THR A 201 5.68 -5.33 -10.26
C THR A 201 6.44 -4.31 -11.11
N GLY A 202 6.69 -4.64 -12.39
CA GLY A 202 7.51 -3.79 -13.25
C GLY A 202 8.95 -3.65 -12.74
N PHE A 203 9.57 -4.77 -12.35
CA PHE A 203 10.91 -4.81 -11.74
C PHE A 203 11.94 -3.99 -12.50
N ASP A 204 11.90 -4.01 -13.83
CA ASP A 204 12.84 -3.32 -14.70
C ASP A 204 12.50 -1.84 -14.93
N LYS A 205 11.37 -1.34 -14.46
CA LYS A 205 10.92 0.04 -14.73
C LYS A 205 11.64 1.09 -13.90
N SER A 206 12.11 0.72 -12.72
CA SER A 206 12.83 1.65 -11.84
C SER A 206 13.90 0.93 -11.01
N ASN A 207 14.71 1.70 -10.30
CA ASN A 207 15.68 1.16 -9.35
C ASN A 207 15.07 0.87 -7.95
N MET A 208 13.75 0.88 -7.79
CA MET A 208 13.09 0.78 -6.48
C MET A 208 13.44 -0.51 -5.75
N ALA A 209 13.41 -1.67 -6.42
CA ALA A 209 13.80 -2.95 -5.82
C ALA A 209 15.21 -2.92 -5.23
N ALA A 210 16.18 -2.47 -6.02
CA ALA A 210 17.57 -2.36 -5.60
C ALA A 210 17.74 -1.41 -4.40
N LYS A 211 17.00 -0.29 -4.41
CA LYS A 211 17.05 0.70 -3.33
C LYS A 211 16.37 0.21 -2.05
N ILE A 212 15.26 -0.51 -2.14
CA ILE A 212 14.64 -1.13 -0.96
C ILE A 212 15.62 -2.13 -0.34
N ASN A 213 16.26 -2.99 -1.14
CA ASN A 213 17.25 -3.95 -0.65
C ASN A 213 18.47 -3.26 -0.01
N GLU A 214 18.94 -2.17 -0.62
CA GLU A 214 20.02 -1.35 -0.05
C GLU A 214 19.64 -0.75 1.31
N TYR A 215 18.39 -0.27 1.46
CA TYR A 215 17.92 0.42 2.67
C TYR A 215 17.53 -0.54 3.80
N THR A 216 17.07 -1.73 3.48
CA THR A 216 16.81 -2.79 4.46
C THR A 216 18.07 -3.56 4.83
N GLY A 217 19.11 -3.53 3.97
CA GLY A 217 20.32 -4.35 4.12
C GLY A 217 20.08 -5.84 3.90
N LYS A 218 18.99 -6.21 3.21
CA LYS A 218 18.55 -7.59 3.00
C LYS A 218 18.10 -7.81 1.56
N ASN A 219 17.91 -9.07 1.16
CA ASN A 219 17.25 -9.45 -0.07
C ASN A 219 15.71 -9.40 0.12
N THR A 220 15.16 -8.20 0.34
CA THR A 220 13.75 -8.00 0.66
C THR A 220 12.89 -8.12 -0.59
N ILE A 221 13.33 -7.51 -1.70
CA ILE A 221 12.59 -7.48 -2.98
C ILE A 221 13.34 -8.25 -4.05
N GLY A 222 12.69 -9.25 -4.62
CA GLY A 222 13.20 -10.03 -5.74
C GLY A 222 12.40 -9.85 -7.02
N PHE A 223 12.85 -10.56 -8.05
CA PHE A 223 12.20 -10.63 -9.36
C PHE A 223 11.30 -11.86 -9.46
N LEU A 224 10.04 -11.66 -9.84
CA LEU A 224 9.10 -12.74 -10.14
C LEU A 224 8.96 -12.90 -11.67
N PRO A 225 9.42 -13.99 -12.29
CA PRO A 225 9.31 -14.18 -13.74
C PRO A 225 7.88 -14.10 -14.28
N LYS A 226 6.90 -14.61 -13.51
CA LYS A 226 5.47 -14.57 -13.86
C LYS A 226 4.88 -13.15 -13.87
N GLU A 227 5.53 -12.17 -13.22
CA GLU A 227 5.08 -10.78 -13.19
C GLU A 227 4.92 -10.20 -14.59
N ALA A 228 5.94 -10.40 -15.43
CA ALA A 228 5.93 -9.94 -16.82
C ALA A 228 4.95 -10.74 -17.70
N GLU A 229 4.87 -12.06 -17.49
CA GLU A 229 3.95 -12.95 -18.22
C GLU A 229 2.49 -12.59 -17.99
N TYR A 230 2.14 -12.25 -16.73
CA TYR A 230 0.77 -11.91 -16.35
C TYR A 230 0.49 -10.40 -16.41
N GLU A 231 1.45 -9.61 -16.88
CA GLU A 231 1.35 -8.15 -17.00
C GLU A 231 0.93 -7.46 -15.69
N LEU A 232 1.40 -7.96 -14.53
CA LEU A 232 0.93 -7.54 -13.20
C LEU A 232 1.16 -6.06 -12.94
N PHE A 233 2.18 -5.46 -13.52
CA PHE A 233 2.44 -4.02 -13.41
C PHE A 233 1.24 -3.16 -13.84
N TYR A 234 0.46 -3.62 -14.82
CA TYR A 234 -0.69 -2.89 -15.39
C TYR A 234 -2.01 -3.20 -14.70
N ARG A 235 -2.00 -4.09 -13.71
CA ARG A 235 -3.21 -4.67 -13.11
C ARG A 235 -3.51 -4.19 -11.70
N SER A 236 -2.75 -3.24 -11.15
CA SER A 236 -3.02 -2.64 -9.86
C SER A 236 -2.85 -1.12 -9.87
N ASP A 237 -3.24 -0.44 -8.81
CA ASP A 237 -3.39 1.02 -8.68
C ASP A 237 -2.10 1.82 -8.90
N ASN A 238 -0.93 1.18 -8.80
CA ASN A 238 0.36 1.76 -9.17
C ASN A 238 0.38 2.25 -10.62
N TYR A 239 -0.29 1.52 -11.52
CA TYR A 239 -0.26 1.84 -12.94
C TYR A 239 -0.91 3.20 -13.26
N SER A 240 -2.01 3.55 -12.60
CA SER A 240 -2.66 4.85 -12.80
C SER A 240 -1.73 6.02 -12.46
N PHE A 241 -0.95 5.90 -11.38
CA PHE A 241 0.05 6.91 -10.99
C PHE A 241 1.24 6.95 -11.95
N TYR A 242 1.78 5.78 -12.29
CA TYR A 242 2.86 5.68 -13.28
C TYR A 242 2.47 6.32 -14.61
N ASP A 243 1.28 5.99 -15.12
CA ASP A 243 0.84 6.47 -16.43
C ASP A 243 0.66 7.99 -16.48
N VAL A 244 0.16 8.59 -15.40
CA VAL A 244 -0.10 10.04 -15.36
C VAL A 244 1.12 10.85 -15.00
N PHE A 245 1.93 10.41 -14.03
CA PHE A 245 3.05 11.18 -13.48
C PHE A 245 4.41 10.79 -14.07
N LYS A 246 4.52 9.63 -14.70
CA LYS A 246 5.79 9.08 -15.23
C LYS A 246 6.89 9.04 -14.17
N LYS A 247 6.51 8.65 -12.96
CA LYS A 247 7.37 8.49 -11.78
C LYS A 247 7.44 7.02 -11.38
N PRO A 248 8.42 6.60 -10.56
CA PRO A 248 8.47 5.24 -10.02
C PRO A 248 7.23 4.96 -9.16
N CYS A 249 6.33 4.14 -9.65
CA CYS A 249 5.08 3.74 -8.99
C CYS A 249 4.89 2.25 -9.22
N GLN A 250 5.00 1.45 -8.16
CA GLN A 250 5.05 -0.01 -8.28
C GLN A 250 4.30 -0.66 -7.13
N SER A 251 3.76 -1.87 -7.38
CA SER A 251 3.13 -2.70 -6.36
C SER A 251 4.14 -3.71 -5.82
N ILE A 252 4.07 -3.94 -4.51
CA ILE A 252 4.85 -4.95 -3.79
C ILE A 252 3.87 -6.01 -3.30
N SER A 253 4.14 -7.28 -3.62
CA SER A 253 3.27 -8.39 -3.28
C SER A 253 4.05 -9.63 -2.85
N THR A 254 3.37 -10.52 -2.12
CA THR A 254 3.86 -11.87 -1.82
C THR A 254 3.00 -12.96 -2.43
N PHE A 255 1.99 -12.62 -3.23
CA PHE A 255 1.17 -13.56 -3.97
C PHE A 255 1.83 -13.92 -5.30
N ASP A 256 2.36 -15.13 -5.44
CA ASP A 256 3.13 -15.58 -6.61
C ASP A 256 2.39 -16.58 -7.51
N PHE A 257 1.07 -16.72 -7.32
CA PHE A 257 0.19 -17.66 -8.04
C PHE A 257 0.48 -19.15 -7.78
N GLU A 258 1.37 -19.47 -6.84
CA GLU A 258 1.69 -20.85 -6.44
C GLU A 258 1.47 -21.07 -4.94
N ASN A 259 1.36 -19.97 -4.16
CA ASN A 259 1.27 -20.02 -2.71
C ASN A 259 -0.14 -19.79 -2.16
N PHE A 260 -1.13 -19.46 -3.01
CA PHE A 260 -2.50 -19.18 -2.59
C PHE A 260 -3.51 -19.51 -3.69
N ASP A 261 -4.39 -20.51 -3.44
CA ASP A 261 -5.35 -21.05 -4.42
C ASP A 261 -6.69 -20.31 -4.45
N PHE A 262 -6.90 -19.29 -3.58
CA PHE A 262 -8.21 -18.69 -3.34
C PHE A 262 -8.34 -17.26 -3.84
N TYR A 263 -7.52 -16.86 -4.80
CA TYR A 263 -7.66 -15.56 -5.47
C TYR A 263 -9.05 -15.42 -6.12
N HIS A 264 -9.79 -14.35 -5.78
CA HIS A 264 -11.18 -14.11 -6.20
C HIS A 264 -12.14 -15.27 -5.85
N HIS A 265 -11.99 -15.82 -4.65
CA HIS A 265 -12.78 -16.94 -4.18
C HIS A 265 -13.29 -16.70 -2.75
N VAL A 266 -14.51 -17.19 -2.44
CA VAL A 266 -15.12 -17.07 -1.08
C VAL A 266 -14.26 -17.66 0.04
N SER A 267 -13.28 -18.49 -0.28
CA SER A 267 -12.32 -19.02 0.71
C SER A 267 -11.11 -18.12 0.95
N ASP A 268 -11.06 -16.91 0.35
CA ASP A 268 -10.06 -15.91 0.75
C ASP A 268 -10.43 -15.28 2.10
N GLU A 269 -10.08 -16.01 3.16
CA GLU A 269 -10.55 -15.84 4.52
C GLU A 269 -9.43 -15.49 5.49
N PHE A 270 -9.75 -14.71 6.53
CA PHE A 270 -8.83 -14.36 7.62
C PHE A 270 -8.06 -15.55 8.20
N LYS A 271 -8.72 -16.71 8.35
CA LYS A 271 -8.11 -17.93 8.92
C LYS A 271 -6.94 -18.49 8.12
N LEU A 272 -6.79 -18.09 6.85
CA LEU A 272 -5.70 -18.51 5.97
C LEU A 272 -4.51 -17.53 5.99
N MET A 273 -4.67 -16.38 6.60
CA MET A 273 -3.63 -15.35 6.63
C MET A 273 -2.55 -15.65 7.67
N ASP A 274 -1.30 -15.45 7.29
CA ASP A 274 -0.14 -15.57 8.16
C ASP A 274 0.15 -14.22 8.82
N ILE A 275 -0.45 -14.00 10.01
CA ILE A 275 -0.31 -12.73 10.75
C ILE A 275 1.14 -12.41 11.12
N PRO A 276 1.97 -13.36 11.62
CA PRO A 276 3.40 -13.15 11.79
C PRO A 276 4.10 -12.68 10.53
N HIS A 277 3.79 -13.27 9.36
CA HIS A 277 4.37 -12.87 8.08
C HIS A 277 3.99 -11.43 7.70
N ILE A 278 2.71 -11.06 7.75
CA ILE A 278 2.24 -9.68 7.46
C ILE A 278 2.94 -8.68 8.38
N THR A 279 3.08 -9.03 9.66
CA THR A 279 3.75 -8.20 10.66
C THR A 279 5.23 -8.04 10.34
N ALA A 280 5.92 -9.13 10.02
CA ALA A 280 7.33 -9.12 9.65
C ALA A 280 7.59 -8.36 8.34
N PHE A 281 6.74 -8.58 7.31
CA PHE A 281 6.78 -7.84 6.05
C PHE A 281 6.67 -6.32 6.28
N THR A 282 5.64 -5.91 7.04
CA THR A 282 5.43 -4.50 7.35
C THR A 282 6.61 -3.91 8.12
N GLN A 283 7.11 -4.63 9.14
CA GLN A 283 8.26 -4.21 9.93
C GLN A 283 9.53 -4.05 9.07
N GLU A 284 9.77 -4.98 8.14
CA GLU A 284 10.96 -4.99 7.30
C GLU A 284 10.98 -3.86 6.27
N LEU A 285 9.81 -3.40 5.80
CA LEU A 285 9.72 -2.28 4.87
C LEU A 285 9.90 -0.90 5.54
N LEU A 286 9.66 -0.76 6.85
CA LEU A 286 9.74 0.54 7.54
C LEU A 286 11.07 1.28 7.34
N PRO A 287 12.27 0.65 7.46
CA PRO A 287 13.54 1.32 7.20
C PRO A 287 13.62 1.89 5.78
N ALA A 288 13.18 1.13 4.78
CA ALA A 288 13.23 1.55 3.38
C ALA A 288 12.28 2.73 3.12
N VAL A 289 11.01 2.64 3.55
CA VAL A 289 10.05 3.73 3.39
C VAL A 289 10.49 4.98 4.14
N THR A 290 11.06 4.81 5.34
CA THR A 290 11.63 5.92 6.10
C THR A 290 12.77 6.57 5.31
N LYS A 291 13.73 5.78 4.78
CA LYS A 291 14.86 6.30 3.99
C LYS A 291 14.38 7.05 2.76
N ILE A 292 13.41 6.51 2.02
CA ILE A 292 12.78 7.18 0.86
C ILE A 292 12.20 8.54 1.29
N SER A 293 11.56 8.60 2.45
CA SER A 293 10.90 9.84 2.92
C SER A 293 11.85 10.90 3.44
N VAL A 294 13.08 10.54 3.87
CA VAL A 294 14.05 11.49 4.48
C VAL A 294 15.24 11.82 3.62
N SER A 295 15.53 11.05 2.58
CA SER A 295 16.69 11.30 1.70
C SER A 295 16.64 12.70 1.09
N PRO A 296 17.75 13.44 1.06
CA PRO A 296 17.76 14.83 0.58
C PRO A 296 17.44 14.95 -0.92
N THR A 297 17.63 13.87 -1.67
CA THR A 297 17.35 13.78 -3.10
C THR A 297 16.35 12.66 -3.42
N GLN A 298 15.81 12.66 -4.63
CA GLN A 298 14.98 11.59 -5.15
C GLN A 298 15.87 10.44 -5.63
N GLU A 299 16.17 9.48 -4.73
CA GLU A 299 17.06 8.35 -5.02
C GLU A 299 16.36 7.20 -5.76
N ILE A 300 15.02 7.14 -5.67
CA ILE A 300 14.21 6.22 -6.49
C ILE A 300 13.96 6.90 -7.83
N THR A 301 14.41 6.27 -8.90
CA THR A 301 14.35 6.83 -10.25
C THR A 301 13.88 5.79 -11.26
N MET A 302 13.28 6.27 -12.35
CA MET A 302 12.99 5.42 -13.50
C MET A 302 14.28 4.92 -14.14
N ASN A 303 14.29 3.67 -14.56
CA ASN A 303 15.36 3.15 -15.41
C ASN A 303 15.27 3.77 -16.81
N LYS A 304 16.42 3.87 -17.47
CA LYS A 304 16.53 4.44 -18.81
C LYS A 304 16.16 3.41 -19.88
#